data_426896cdcb54ae38ae2f0fe64b20a494
#
_entry.id   426896cdcb54ae38ae2f0fe64b20a494
#
_cell.length_a   1.000
_cell.length_b   1.000
_cell.length_c   1.000
_cell.angle_alpha   90.00
_cell.angle_beta   90.00
_cell.angle_gamma   90.00
#
_symmetry.space_group_name_H-M   'P 1'
#
loop_
_entity.id
_entity.type
_entity.pdbx_description
1 polymer ?
#
loop_
_entity_poly.entity_id
_entity_poly.type
_entity_poly.pdbx_seq_one_letter_code
_entity_poly.pdbx_strand_id
1 'polypeptide(L)'
;VLLSNGQCPSLVFWGSPGVGKTTIARLIARQVDAHFIAISAVLAGVKELRDAVAQAQQQKQGLLARRTILFVDEIHRFNKSQQDALLPFVEDGTITLIGATTENPSFELNSALLSRLRVMVLKPLAENQLIVLLKRALSDEVRGLAATTTTLPEHWLNRLAEAADGDARKSLVLLETVYELARAEGTTDDAVLARFLGQG
;
A
#
# COMPACT_ATOMS: atom_id res chain seq x y z
N VAL A 1 6.17 6.89 -17.47
CA VAL A 1 5.02 7.27 -18.33
C VAL A 1 3.77 7.66 -17.53
N LEU A 2 3.59 7.23 -16.28
CA LEU A 2 2.45 7.63 -15.43
C LEU A 2 2.58 9.06 -14.89
N LEU A 3 3.80 9.54 -14.67
CA LEU A 3 4.14 10.84 -14.10
C LEU A 3 4.78 11.73 -15.17
N SER A 4 4.10 11.98 -16.28
CA SER A 4 4.56 12.95 -17.27
C SER A 4 4.30 14.36 -16.79
N ASN A 5 5.33 15.23 -16.87
CA ASN A 5 5.26 16.65 -16.51
C ASN A 5 4.87 16.95 -15.04
N GLY A 6 5.25 16.08 -14.07
CA GLY A 6 4.93 16.29 -12.66
C GLY A 6 3.44 16.19 -12.33
N GLN A 7 2.65 15.55 -13.18
CA GLN A 7 1.22 15.35 -12.99
C GLN A 7 0.92 13.86 -12.81
N CYS A 8 0.07 13.54 -11.83
CA CYS A 8 -0.50 12.23 -11.62
C CYS A 8 -1.98 12.27 -12.02
N PRO A 9 -2.45 11.41 -12.93
CA PRO A 9 -3.87 11.24 -13.17
C PRO A 9 -4.52 10.53 -11.98
N SER A 10 -5.83 10.64 -11.86
CA SER A 10 -6.57 9.80 -10.92
C SER A 10 -6.49 8.33 -11.31
N LEU A 11 -6.27 7.45 -10.34
CA LEU A 11 -5.94 6.04 -10.51
C LEU A 11 -6.80 5.15 -9.62
N VAL A 12 -6.96 3.89 -10.00
CA VAL A 12 -7.33 2.83 -9.07
C VAL A 12 -6.32 1.68 -9.18
N PHE A 13 -5.69 1.34 -8.05
CA PHE A 13 -4.83 0.17 -7.93
C PHE A 13 -5.67 -1.05 -7.61
N TRP A 14 -5.62 -2.04 -8.48
CA TRP A 14 -6.28 -3.31 -8.29
C TRP A 14 -5.23 -4.42 -8.13
N GLY A 15 -5.32 -5.17 -7.05
CA GLY A 15 -4.40 -6.30 -6.79
C GLY A 15 -4.56 -6.87 -5.39
N SER A 16 -3.95 -8.03 -5.17
CA SER A 16 -3.98 -8.75 -3.89
C SER A 16 -3.49 -7.90 -2.72
N PRO A 17 -3.79 -8.27 -1.48
CA PRO A 17 -3.17 -7.65 -0.30
C PRO A 17 -1.64 -7.69 -0.38
N GLY A 18 -0.97 -6.75 0.27
CA GLY A 18 0.49 -6.75 0.40
C GLY A 18 1.32 -6.45 -0.86
N VAL A 19 0.70 -6.19 -2.03
CA VAL A 19 1.43 -5.87 -3.28
C VAL A 19 1.96 -4.44 -3.34
N GLY A 20 1.77 -3.63 -2.29
CA GLY A 20 2.34 -2.30 -2.19
C GLY A 20 1.45 -1.15 -2.66
N LYS A 21 0.13 -1.31 -2.81
CA LYS A 21 -0.82 -0.26 -3.26
C LYS A 21 -0.63 1.07 -2.53
N THR A 22 -0.67 1.03 -1.21
CA THR A 22 -0.49 2.23 -0.35
C THR A 22 0.92 2.82 -0.46
N THR A 23 1.93 1.96 -0.55
CA THR A 23 3.33 2.38 -0.68
C THR A 23 3.56 3.13 -1.98
N ILE A 24 3.04 2.59 -3.10
CA ILE A 24 3.13 3.23 -4.42
C ILE A 24 2.41 4.58 -4.41
N ALA A 25 1.20 4.65 -3.83
CA ALA A 25 0.46 5.91 -3.73
C ALA A 25 1.24 7.00 -2.96
N ARG A 26 1.89 6.64 -1.85
CA ARG A 26 2.75 7.56 -1.09
C ARG A 26 3.99 7.99 -1.86
N LEU A 27 4.62 7.09 -2.60
CA LEU A 27 5.78 7.40 -3.44
C LEU A 27 5.39 8.36 -4.57
N ILE A 28 4.24 8.15 -5.21
CA ILE A 28 3.69 9.06 -6.22
C ILE A 28 3.49 10.45 -5.61
N ALA A 29 2.83 10.54 -4.45
CA ALA A 29 2.57 11.82 -3.80
C ALA A 29 3.86 12.61 -3.50
N ARG A 30 4.91 11.92 -3.05
CA ARG A 30 6.23 12.51 -2.83
C ARG A 30 6.87 12.98 -4.14
N GLN A 31 6.78 12.17 -5.19
CA GLN A 31 7.38 12.47 -6.48
C GLN A 31 6.76 13.70 -7.16
N VAL A 32 5.47 13.95 -6.97
CA VAL A 32 4.76 15.10 -7.53
C VAL A 32 4.58 16.25 -6.53
N ASP A 33 5.21 16.17 -5.37
CA ASP A 33 5.10 17.12 -4.25
C ASP A 33 3.64 17.45 -3.88
N ALA A 34 2.79 16.45 -3.79
CA ALA A 34 1.39 16.60 -3.43
C ALA A 34 1.16 16.43 -1.92
N HIS A 35 0.18 17.15 -1.39
CA HIS A 35 -0.39 16.86 -0.09
C HIS A 35 -1.09 15.50 -0.14
N PHE A 36 -0.80 14.60 0.82
CA PHE A 36 -1.32 13.24 0.82
C PHE A 36 -2.29 13.04 1.97
N ILE A 37 -3.55 12.78 1.64
CA ILE A 37 -4.60 12.40 2.58
C ILE A 37 -4.94 10.93 2.36
N ALA A 38 -4.93 10.13 3.41
CA ALA A 38 -5.31 8.71 3.34
C ALA A 38 -6.54 8.46 4.20
N ILE A 39 -7.55 7.83 3.61
CA ILE A 39 -8.74 7.34 4.30
C ILE A 39 -8.97 5.87 3.98
N SER A 40 -9.57 5.15 4.93
CA SER A 40 -10.02 3.77 4.72
C SER A 40 -11.53 3.77 4.49
N ALA A 41 -11.99 3.26 3.36
CA ALA A 41 -13.42 3.19 3.07
C ALA A 41 -14.19 2.24 4.01
N VAL A 42 -13.46 1.36 4.73
CA VAL A 42 -14.05 0.49 5.77
C VAL A 42 -14.45 1.28 7.01
N LEU A 43 -13.67 2.32 7.36
CA LEU A 43 -13.85 3.11 8.58
C LEU A 43 -14.46 4.48 8.32
N ALA A 44 -14.29 5.02 7.12
CA ALA A 44 -14.69 6.37 6.78
C ALA A 44 -16.17 6.47 6.44
N GLY A 45 -16.86 7.36 7.15
CA GLY A 45 -18.21 7.82 6.81
C GLY A 45 -18.20 9.06 5.91
N VAL A 46 -19.38 9.63 5.73
CA VAL A 46 -19.56 10.87 4.94
C VAL A 46 -18.81 12.06 5.55
N LYS A 47 -18.65 12.08 6.87
CA LYS A 47 -17.95 13.15 7.58
C LYS A 47 -16.47 13.17 7.21
N GLU A 48 -15.79 12.03 7.33
CA GLU A 48 -14.35 11.91 7.02
C GLU A 48 -14.07 12.27 5.57
N LEU A 49 -14.98 11.91 4.65
CA LEU A 49 -14.87 12.28 3.26
C LEU A 49 -14.99 13.79 3.04
N ARG A 50 -15.93 14.45 3.71
CA ARG A 50 -16.11 15.91 3.66
C ARG A 50 -14.90 16.64 4.24
N ASP A 51 -14.37 16.16 5.37
CA ASP A 51 -13.20 16.74 6.01
C ASP A 51 -11.96 16.64 5.10
N ALA A 52 -11.77 15.49 4.43
CA ALA A 52 -10.69 15.31 3.46
C ALA A 52 -10.81 16.27 2.26
N VAL A 53 -12.02 16.45 1.73
CA VAL A 53 -12.29 17.39 0.64
C VAL A 53 -12.06 18.83 1.09
N ALA A 54 -12.51 19.22 2.30
CA ALA A 54 -12.29 20.55 2.84
C ALA A 54 -10.79 20.87 2.99
N GLN A 55 -10.01 19.91 3.47
CA GLN A 55 -8.54 20.03 3.53
C GLN A 55 -7.94 20.22 2.13
N ALA A 56 -8.40 19.45 1.14
CA ALA A 56 -7.92 19.57 -0.24
C ALA A 56 -8.22 20.97 -0.83
N GLN A 57 -9.42 21.50 -0.56
CA GLN A 57 -9.80 22.84 -0.98
C GLN A 57 -8.92 23.92 -0.34
N GLN A 58 -8.62 23.80 0.95
CA GLN A 58 -7.69 24.69 1.64
C GLN A 58 -6.28 24.66 1.04
N GLN A 59 -5.77 23.46 0.70
CA GLN A 59 -4.47 23.32 0.05
C GLN A 59 -4.44 23.96 -1.35
N LYS A 60 -5.52 23.82 -2.12
CA LYS A 60 -5.67 24.41 -3.46
C LYS A 60 -5.70 25.95 -3.42
N GLN A 61 -6.33 26.52 -2.38
CA GLN A 61 -6.49 27.96 -2.18
C GLN A 61 -5.31 28.62 -1.43
N GLY A 62 -4.44 27.80 -0.81
CA GLY A 62 -3.30 28.28 -0.03
C GLY A 62 -2.24 28.97 -0.89
N LEU A 63 -1.33 29.73 -0.25
CA LEU A 63 -0.25 30.47 -0.91
C LEU A 63 0.62 29.62 -1.85
N LEU A 64 0.78 28.34 -1.57
CA LEU A 64 1.56 27.40 -2.37
C LEU A 64 0.72 26.62 -3.40
N ALA A 65 -0.61 26.79 -3.40
CA ALA A 65 -1.54 26.11 -4.32
C ALA A 65 -1.19 24.61 -4.53
N ARG A 66 -0.96 23.89 -3.44
CA ARG A 66 -0.45 22.51 -3.47
C ARG A 66 -1.57 21.56 -3.88
N ARG A 67 -1.26 20.63 -4.80
CA ARG A 67 -2.19 19.57 -5.20
C ARG A 67 -2.41 18.59 -4.06
N THR A 68 -3.61 18.02 -3.98
CA THR A 68 -3.92 16.98 -3.00
C THR A 68 -4.18 15.65 -3.69
N ILE A 69 -3.47 14.61 -3.25
CA ILE A 69 -3.79 13.22 -3.55
C ILE A 69 -4.63 12.69 -2.40
N LEU A 70 -5.88 12.32 -2.71
CA LEU A 70 -6.74 11.58 -1.80
C LEU A 70 -6.59 10.09 -2.09
N PHE A 71 -5.95 9.37 -1.18
CA PHE A 71 -5.84 7.92 -1.22
C PHE A 71 -7.02 7.29 -0.46
N VAL A 72 -7.76 6.42 -1.13
CA VAL A 72 -8.90 5.69 -0.54
C VAL A 72 -8.58 4.21 -0.55
N ASP A 73 -8.26 3.67 0.62
CA ASP A 73 -8.04 2.23 0.78
C ASP A 73 -9.37 1.48 0.82
N GLU A 74 -9.42 0.31 0.17
CA GLU A 74 -10.62 -0.52 0.00
C GLU A 74 -11.81 0.25 -0.59
N ILE A 75 -11.56 1.05 -1.64
CA ILE A 75 -12.53 1.98 -2.25
C ILE A 75 -13.85 1.30 -2.66
N HIS A 76 -13.84 -0.01 -2.92
CA HIS A 76 -15.03 -0.81 -3.22
C HIS A 76 -16.04 -0.86 -2.05
N ARG A 77 -15.62 -0.51 -0.83
CA ARG A 77 -16.49 -0.42 0.35
C ARG A 77 -17.34 0.85 0.37
N PHE A 78 -17.00 1.85 -0.44
CA PHE A 78 -17.87 3.02 -0.58
C PHE A 78 -19.15 2.68 -1.31
N ASN A 79 -20.28 3.11 -0.75
CA ASN A 79 -21.57 3.05 -1.44
C ASN A 79 -21.63 4.04 -2.62
N LYS A 80 -22.66 3.91 -3.45
CA LYS A 80 -22.83 4.76 -4.64
C LYS A 80 -22.84 6.26 -4.31
N SER A 81 -23.52 6.68 -3.24
CA SER A 81 -23.58 8.09 -2.83
C SER A 81 -22.22 8.63 -2.41
N GLN A 82 -21.38 7.82 -1.76
CA GLN A 82 -20.02 8.21 -1.38
C GLN A 82 -19.12 8.31 -2.61
N GLN A 83 -19.26 7.39 -3.57
CA GLN A 83 -18.53 7.45 -4.84
C GLN A 83 -18.94 8.69 -5.65
N ASP A 84 -20.26 8.98 -5.75
CA ASP A 84 -20.78 10.15 -6.44
C ASP A 84 -20.33 11.47 -5.79
N ALA A 85 -20.20 11.50 -4.47
CA ALA A 85 -19.74 12.67 -3.74
C ALA A 85 -18.29 13.08 -4.07
N LEU A 86 -17.47 12.15 -4.59
CA LEU A 86 -16.10 12.43 -5.03
C LEU A 86 -16.03 13.05 -6.43
N LEU A 87 -17.03 12.79 -7.29
CA LEU A 87 -17.00 13.16 -8.70
C LEU A 87 -16.69 14.64 -8.96
N PRO A 88 -17.38 15.62 -8.33
CA PRO A 88 -17.14 17.03 -8.60
C PRO A 88 -15.68 17.44 -8.32
N PHE A 89 -15.10 16.88 -7.27
CA PHE A 89 -13.74 17.23 -6.82
C PHE A 89 -12.63 16.55 -7.62
N VAL A 90 -12.94 15.40 -8.23
CA VAL A 90 -12.05 14.74 -9.21
C VAL A 90 -12.08 15.49 -10.53
N GLU A 91 -13.30 15.93 -10.96
CA GLU A 91 -13.51 16.65 -12.22
C GLU A 91 -12.84 18.05 -12.23
N ASP A 92 -13.02 18.80 -11.14
CA ASP A 92 -12.45 20.15 -11.03
C ASP A 92 -10.98 20.17 -10.61
N GLY A 93 -10.38 19.00 -10.38
CA GLY A 93 -8.98 18.85 -9.98
C GLY A 93 -8.68 19.32 -8.55
N THR A 94 -9.68 19.44 -7.69
CA THR A 94 -9.49 19.70 -6.24
C THR A 94 -8.77 18.54 -5.59
N ILE A 95 -9.10 17.32 -5.99
CA ILE A 95 -8.39 16.11 -5.60
C ILE A 95 -7.90 15.33 -6.82
N THR A 96 -6.74 14.71 -6.69
CA THR A 96 -6.33 13.57 -7.52
C THR A 96 -6.64 12.31 -6.72
N LEU A 97 -7.62 11.52 -7.19
CA LEU A 97 -8.04 10.32 -6.49
C LEU A 97 -7.11 9.14 -6.80
N ILE A 98 -6.62 8.47 -5.78
CA ILE A 98 -5.96 7.16 -5.91
C ILE A 98 -6.75 6.16 -5.07
N GLY A 99 -7.59 5.35 -5.71
CA GLY A 99 -8.28 4.24 -5.06
C GLY A 99 -7.38 3.00 -4.96
N ALA A 100 -7.56 2.20 -3.93
CA ALA A 100 -6.98 0.86 -3.81
C ALA A 100 -8.08 -0.16 -3.55
N THR A 101 -8.00 -1.30 -4.20
CA THR A 101 -9.00 -2.37 -4.06
C THR A 101 -8.39 -3.74 -4.32
N THR A 102 -8.94 -4.75 -3.67
CA THR A 102 -8.70 -6.17 -3.95
C THR A 102 -9.71 -6.74 -4.92
N GLU A 103 -10.86 -6.07 -5.08
CA GLU A 103 -11.95 -6.49 -5.94
C GLU A 103 -11.85 -5.87 -7.34
N ASN A 104 -12.51 -6.47 -8.32
CA ASN A 104 -12.50 -5.94 -9.68
C ASN A 104 -13.24 -4.58 -9.75
N PRO A 105 -12.53 -3.48 -10.03
CA PRO A 105 -13.13 -2.15 -10.01
C PRO A 105 -14.28 -1.96 -11.02
N SER A 106 -14.34 -2.77 -12.08
CA SER A 106 -15.41 -2.70 -13.07
C SER A 106 -16.78 -3.16 -12.53
N PHE A 107 -16.79 -3.94 -11.45
CA PHE A 107 -18.04 -4.38 -10.80
C PHE A 107 -18.39 -3.53 -9.57
N GLU A 108 -17.39 -2.98 -8.92
CA GLU A 108 -17.52 -2.32 -7.62
C GLU A 108 -17.66 -0.80 -7.71
N LEU A 109 -17.03 -0.18 -8.69
CA LEU A 109 -17.11 1.26 -8.88
C LEU A 109 -18.20 1.62 -9.88
N ASN A 110 -18.90 2.71 -9.60
CA ASN A 110 -19.89 3.23 -10.56
C ASN A 110 -19.17 3.71 -11.84
N SER A 111 -19.89 3.65 -12.96
CA SER A 111 -19.33 3.97 -14.29
C SER A 111 -18.85 5.42 -14.38
N ALA A 112 -19.50 6.35 -13.67
CA ALA A 112 -19.13 7.75 -13.67
C ALA A 112 -17.76 7.97 -13.02
N LEU A 113 -17.50 7.35 -11.88
CA LEU A 113 -16.20 7.44 -11.21
C LEU A 113 -15.14 6.66 -12.00
N LEU A 114 -15.45 5.43 -12.43
CA LEU A 114 -14.51 4.57 -13.15
C LEU A 114 -14.01 5.21 -14.46
N SER A 115 -14.88 5.93 -15.19
CA SER A 115 -14.51 6.61 -16.43
C SER A 115 -13.45 7.72 -16.24
N ARG A 116 -13.25 8.18 -15.00
CA ARG A 116 -12.28 9.23 -14.61
C ARG A 116 -11.00 8.66 -14.00
N LEU A 117 -10.96 7.35 -13.78
CA LEU A 117 -9.82 6.65 -13.19
C LEU A 117 -9.09 5.79 -14.21
N ARG A 118 -7.77 5.74 -14.12
CA ARG A 118 -6.99 4.74 -14.84
C ARG A 118 -6.80 3.51 -13.95
N VAL A 119 -7.24 2.35 -14.44
CA VAL A 119 -7.07 1.09 -13.72
C VAL A 119 -5.63 0.61 -13.89
N MET A 120 -4.96 0.37 -12.77
CA MET A 120 -3.61 -0.15 -12.69
C MET A 120 -3.62 -1.48 -11.94
N VAL A 121 -3.40 -2.57 -12.68
CA VAL A 121 -3.32 -3.92 -12.09
C VAL A 121 -1.93 -4.12 -11.49
N LEU A 122 -1.88 -4.39 -10.18
CA LEU A 122 -0.65 -4.73 -9.48
C LEU A 122 -0.62 -6.24 -9.25
N LYS A 123 0.39 -6.87 -9.82
CA LYS A 123 0.61 -8.32 -9.65
C LYS A 123 1.24 -8.62 -8.29
N PRO A 124 1.03 -9.84 -7.74
CA PRO A 124 1.79 -10.33 -6.61
C PRO A 124 3.30 -10.18 -6.85
N LEU A 125 4.06 -9.96 -5.80
CA LEU A 125 5.51 -9.87 -5.91
C LEU A 125 6.09 -11.26 -6.19
N ALA A 126 7.09 -11.33 -7.08
CA ALA A 126 7.82 -12.55 -7.31
C ALA A 126 8.71 -12.89 -6.08
N GLU A 127 9.00 -14.16 -5.86
CA GLU A 127 9.81 -14.63 -4.72
C GLU A 127 11.16 -13.90 -4.62
N ASN A 128 11.85 -13.72 -5.76
CA ASN A 128 13.12 -12.98 -5.78
C ASN A 128 12.99 -11.53 -5.33
N GLN A 129 11.85 -10.88 -5.57
CA GLN A 129 11.56 -9.52 -5.12
C GLN A 129 11.28 -9.51 -3.60
N LEU A 130 10.57 -10.52 -3.10
CA LEU A 130 10.36 -10.69 -1.66
C LEU A 130 11.68 -10.96 -0.93
N ILE A 131 12.58 -11.80 -1.47
CA ILE A 131 13.90 -12.05 -0.90
C ILE A 131 14.71 -10.75 -0.79
N VAL A 132 14.69 -9.91 -1.83
CA VAL A 132 15.35 -8.59 -1.80
C VAL A 132 14.75 -7.72 -0.69
N LEU A 133 13.44 -7.73 -0.53
CA LEU A 133 12.75 -6.99 0.54
C LEU A 133 13.16 -7.50 1.92
N LEU A 134 13.20 -8.81 2.13
CA LEU A 134 13.59 -9.44 3.39
C LEU A 134 15.06 -9.14 3.74
N LYS A 135 15.97 -9.24 2.77
CA LYS A 135 17.39 -8.86 2.95
C LYS A 135 17.53 -7.40 3.37
N ARG A 136 16.75 -6.51 2.73
CA ARG A 136 16.75 -5.09 3.09
C ARG A 136 16.19 -4.86 4.50
N ALA A 137 15.15 -5.56 4.90
CA ALA A 137 14.60 -5.46 6.25
C ALA A 137 15.59 -5.93 7.32
N LEU A 138 16.42 -6.94 7.02
CA LEU A 138 17.47 -7.40 7.91
C LEU A 138 18.63 -6.39 8.03
N SER A 139 18.90 -5.60 6.99
CA SER A 139 20.04 -4.66 6.94
C SER A 139 19.68 -3.20 7.27
N ASP A 140 18.40 -2.84 7.38
CA ASP A 140 17.97 -1.46 7.69
C ASP A 140 18.15 -1.19 9.19
N GLU A 141 19.03 -0.25 9.53
CA GLU A 141 19.34 0.13 10.91
C GLU A 141 18.27 0.99 11.58
N VAL A 142 17.41 1.63 10.80
CA VAL A 142 16.43 2.60 11.31
C VAL A 142 15.05 1.97 11.47
N ARG A 143 14.66 1.11 10.53
CA ARG A 143 13.31 0.53 10.44
C ARG A 143 13.29 -0.98 10.36
N GLY A 144 14.47 -1.60 10.33
CA GLY A 144 14.65 -3.04 10.18
C GLY A 144 15.23 -3.68 11.43
N LEU A 145 15.84 -4.84 11.24
CA LEU A 145 16.33 -5.73 12.28
C LEU A 145 17.87 -5.68 12.46
N ALA A 146 18.55 -4.74 11.77
CA ALA A 146 20.02 -4.65 11.78
C ALA A 146 20.65 -4.33 13.17
N ALA A 147 19.86 -3.78 14.09
CA ALA A 147 20.35 -3.42 15.45
C ALA A 147 20.71 -4.62 16.32
N THR A 148 20.54 -5.85 15.85
CA THR A 148 20.77 -7.08 16.59
C THR A 148 21.76 -8.00 15.85
N THR A 149 22.43 -8.89 16.59
CA THR A 149 23.51 -9.75 16.09
C THR A 149 23.05 -11.07 15.48
N THR A 150 21.75 -11.34 15.44
CA THR A 150 21.20 -12.59 14.91
C THR A 150 21.24 -12.59 13.39
N THR A 151 21.99 -13.50 12.79
CA THR A 151 22.05 -13.67 11.33
C THR A 151 21.19 -14.85 10.93
N LEU A 152 20.20 -14.61 10.05
CA LEU A 152 19.37 -15.69 9.51
C LEU A 152 20.03 -16.33 8.29
N PRO A 153 19.95 -17.67 8.14
CA PRO A 153 20.42 -18.36 6.95
C PRO A 153 19.67 -17.93 5.68
N GLU A 154 20.35 -17.86 4.55
CA GLU A 154 19.74 -17.40 3.29
C GLU A 154 18.58 -18.29 2.83
N HIS A 155 18.68 -19.59 3.04
CA HIS A 155 17.60 -20.52 2.68
C HIS A 155 16.31 -20.30 3.48
N TRP A 156 16.39 -19.72 4.69
CA TRP A 156 15.19 -19.30 5.44
C TRP A 156 14.43 -18.21 4.70
N LEU A 157 15.15 -17.23 4.11
CA LEU A 157 14.53 -16.15 3.36
C LEU A 157 13.78 -16.68 2.13
N ASN A 158 14.32 -17.71 1.47
CA ASN A 158 13.64 -18.37 0.36
C ASN A 158 12.33 -19.01 0.81
N ARG A 159 12.34 -19.76 1.91
CA ARG A 159 11.14 -20.41 2.45
C ARG A 159 10.09 -19.40 2.96
N LEU A 160 10.54 -18.29 3.56
CA LEU A 160 9.64 -17.21 3.98
C LEU A 160 9.00 -16.50 2.77
N ALA A 161 9.76 -16.28 1.70
CA ALA A 161 9.26 -15.69 0.47
C ALA A 161 8.23 -16.60 -0.22
N GLU A 162 8.50 -17.90 -0.30
CA GLU A 162 7.57 -18.92 -0.80
C GLU A 162 6.27 -18.92 0.02
N ALA A 163 6.38 -19.01 1.36
CA ALA A 163 5.22 -19.00 2.27
C ALA A 163 4.40 -17.71 2.22
N ALA A 164 5.01 -16.60 1.83
CA ALA A 164 4.33 -15.30 1.72
C ALA A 164 3.47 -15.18 0.46
N ASP A 165 3.69 -15.99 -0.57
CA ASP A 165 2.88 -16.05 -1.80
C ASP A 165 2.62 -14.67 -2.43
N GLY A 166 3.69 -13.91 -2.63
CA GLY A 166 3.63 -12.59 -3.27
C GLY A 166 3.16 -11.42 -2.40
N ASP A 167 2.86 -11.65 -1.12
CA ASP A 167 2.44 -10.63 -0.15
C ASP A 167 3.65 -10.12 0.65
N ALA A 168 4.08 -8.87 0.39
CA ALA A 168 5.19 -8.24 1.10
C ALA A 168 4.91 -8.02 2.60
N ARG A 169 3.67 -7.73 2.99
CA ARG A 169 3.31 -7.54 4.39
C ARG A 169 3.42 -8.85 5.15
N LYS A 170 2.87 -9.92 4.57
CA LYS A 170 2.98 -11.27 5.13
C LYS A 170 4.43 -11.70 5.24
N SER A 171 5.27 -11.46 4.21
CA SER A 171 6.69 -11.82 4.24
C SER A 171 7.46 -11.12 5.36
N LEU A 172 7.19 -9.84 5.61
CA LEU A 172 7.84 -9.09 6.69
C LEU A 172 7.38 -9.55 8.07
N VAL A 173 6.09 -9.86 8.26
CA VAL A 173 5.56 -10.42 9.51
C VAL A 173 6.17 -11.80 9.79
N LEU A 174 6.27 -12.65 8.77
CA LEU A 174 6.93 -13.96 8.90
C LEU A 174 8.41 -13.79 9.29
N LEU A 175 9.12 -12.86 8.65
CA LEU A 175 10.52 -12.56 8.96
C LEU A 175 10.69 -12.12 10.41
N GLU A 176 9.90 -11.15 10.87
CA GLU A 176 9.98 -10.60 12.22
C GLU A 176 9.73 -11.70 13.26
N THR A 177 8.69 -12.51 13.04
CA THR A 177 8.35 -13.60 13.95
C THR A 177 9.45 -14.66 14.05
N VAL A 178 9.97 -15.12 12.91
CA VAL A 178 11.04 -16.13 12.88
C VAL A 178 12.35 -15.57 13.47
N TYR A 179 12.62 -14.29 13.19
CA TYR A 179 13.77 -13.59 13.75
C TYR A 179 13.74 -13.56 15.29
N GLU A 180 12.59 -13.19 15.88
CA GLU A 180 12.42 -13.17 17.33
C GLU A 180 12.48 -14.58 17.95
N LEU A 181 11.95 -15.59 17.29
CA LEU A 181 12.08 -16.97 17.70
C LEU A 181 13.53 -17.44 17.73
N ALA A 182 14.28 -17.23 16.64
CA ALA A 182 15.69 -17.59 16.54
C ALA A 182 16.53 -16.87 17.62
N ARG A 183 16.21 -15.60 17.88
CA ARG A 183 16.86 -14.82 18.93
C ARG A 183 16.57 -15.35 20.32
N ALA A 184 15.32 -15.70 20.60
CA ALA A 184 14.90 -16.22 21.91
C ALA A 184 15.49 -17.60 22.21
N GLU A 185 15.59 -18.46 21.21
CA GLU A 185 16.18 -19.79 21.33
C GLU A 185 17.72 -19.80 21.22
N GLY A 186 18.32 -18.68 20.80
CA GLY A 186 19.76 -18.55 20.60
C GLY A 186 20.31 -19.45 19.48
N THR A 187 19.46 -19.90 18.56
CA THR A 187 19.82 -20.80 17.46
C THR A 187 19.08 -20.46 16.16
N THR A 188 19.73 -20.77 15.05
CA THR A 188 19.16 -20.71 13.69
C THR A 188 19.06 -22.12 13.08
N ASP A 189 18.74 -23.11 13.92
CA ASP A 189 18.49 -24.47 13.46
C ASP A 189 17.20 -24.51 12.61
N ASP A 190 17.22 -25.30 11.54
CA ASP A 190 16.08 -25.48 10.64
C ASP A 190 14.84 -26.04 11.34
N ALA A 191 14.99 -26.68 12.48
CA ALA A 191 13.88 -27.14 13.33
C ALA A 191 13.04 -25.97 13.83
N VAL A 192 13.63 -24.79 14.08
CA VAL A 192 12.90 -23.57 14.48
C VAL A 192 11.98 -23.12 13.34
N LEU A 193 12.52 -22.99 12.13
CA LEU A 193 11.77 -22.61 10.94
C LEU A 193 10.68 -23.64 10.60
N ALA A 194 11.02 -24.94 10.67
CA ALA A 194 10.07 -26.00 10.37
C ALA A 194 8.87 -26.02 11.32
N ARG A 195 9.10 -25.83 12.64
CA ARG A 195 8.01 -25.72 13.63
C ARG A 195 7.11 -24.52 13.35
N PHE A 196 7.71 -23.39 12.97
CA PHE A 196 6.94 -22.17 12.68
C PHE A 196 6.08 -22.32 11.41
N LEU A 197 6.67 -22.75 10.29
CA LEU A 197 5.96 -22.91 9.02
C LEU A 197 5.03 -24.13 8.98
N GLY A 198 5.25 -25.14 9.82
CA GLY A 198 4.43 -26.35 9.90
C GLY A 198 3.20 -26.24 10.79
N GLN A 199 2.99 -25.12 11.48
CA GLN A 199 1.83 -24.86 12.36
C GLN A 199 0.74 -24.01 11.68
N GLY A 200 0.88 -23.67 10.40
CA GLY A 200 -0.04 -22.86 9.61
C GLY A 200 -0.88 -23.64 8.63
#